data_c8597d36d1813029d8a2e6fd7520e170
#
_entry.id   c8597d36d1813029d8a2e6fd7520e170
#
_cell.length_a   1.000
_cell.length_b   1.000
_cell.length_c   1.000
_cell.angle_alpha   90.00
_cell.angle_beta   90.00
_cell.angle_gamma   90.00
#
_symmetry.space_group_name_H-M   'P 1'
#
loop_
_entity.id
_entity.type
_entity.pdbx_description
1 polymer ?
#
loop_
_entity_poly.entity_id
_entity_poly.type
_entity_poly.pdbx_seq_one_letter_code
_entity_poly.pdbx_strand_id
1 'polypeptide(L)'
;LSGVDLRGKDLTGADLSGVDLRGKDLTGANLTGVDLSGKDLRGTILFRANLSGTDLRSTIHFTPDTSPDTHQVVQRQADGIGSIPISGTLASSYDLIEARTVPIDLDGSDADEPNQWTTVNAMTDSTSTKFSGSLEESTGWYRLELRFSMNGNLVNSISISPIGVGEVFIIAGQSNSANAGIQRQTPSDSRVSTWGKRGWQFASDPQPIASGEKGSPWPLLGDLLATRYDMPIGFISVGLGGTKVEQWLPRSTDKFDRIVMALNEVGPQGARALLWHQGESDVGIEKEKYILMLKELINASRIEAGWELPWGVARASDCLNKVSIVNAQQSVIDDDPLVFEGPNTDEMCGSEWRYDGVHFNENGLTEHARGWYNAITVLLQQIIKK
;
A
#
# COMPACT_ATOMS: atom_id res chain seq x y z
N LEU A 1 -22.08 -6.56 -17.86
CA LEU A 1 -22.55 -6.18 -16.50
C LEU A 1 -21.78 -4.98 -15.90
N SER A 2 -21.20 -4.08 -16.71
CA SER A 2 -20.55 -2.91 -16.18
C SER A 2 -21.62 -1.98 -15.55
N GLY A 3 -21.44 -1.58 -14.26
CA GLY A 3 -22.36 -0.72 -13.52
C GLY A 3 -23.59 -1.40 -12.88
N VAL A 4 -23.73 -2.73 -12.99
CA VAL A 4 -24.84 -3.46 -12.34
C VAL A 4 -24.43 -3.86 -10.93
N ASP A 5 -25.25 -3.52 -9.94
CA ASP A 5 -25.11 -4.03 -8.57
C ASP A 5 -25.61 -5.48 -8.51
N LEU A 6 -24.70 -6.40 -8.23
CA LEU A 6 -24.98 -7.84 -8.17
C LEU A 6 -25.20 -8.36 -6.75
N ARG A 7 -25.07 -7.50 -5.73
CA ARG A 7 -25.27 -7.88 -4.32
C ARG A 7 -26.71 -8.34 -4.06
N GLY A 8 -26.85 -9.49 -3.40
CA GLY A 8 -28.13 -10.08 -3.07
C GLY A 8 -29.02 -10.47 -4.23
N LYS A 9 -28.51 -10.46 -5.48
CA LYS A 9 -29.29 -10.84 -6.65
C LYS A 9 -29.44 -12.35 -6.76
N ASP A 10 -30.61 -12.77 -7.22
CA ASP A 10 -30.82 -14.15 -7.62
C ASP A 10 -30.31 -14.34 -9.07
N LEU A 11 -29.23 -15.10 -9.17
CA LEU A 11 -28.55 -15.44 -10.41
C LEU A 11 -28.65 -16.94 -10.70
N THR A 12 -29.59 -17.66 -10.06
CA THR A 12 -29.79 -19.10 -10.22
C THR A 12 -29.92 -19.46 -11.71
N GLY A 13 -29.02 -20.35 -12.19
CA GLY A 13 -28.97 -20.81 -13.57
C GLY A 13 -28.64 -19.71 -14.60
N ALA A 14 -28.14 -18.57 -14.17
CA ALA A 14 -27.74 -17.52 -15.12
C ALA A 14 -26.54 -17.97 -15.98
N ASP A 15 -26.62 -17.68 -17.28
CA ASP A 15 -25.45 -17.81 -18.15
C ASP A 15 -24.50 -16.62 -17.94
N LEU A 16 -23.40 -16.90 -17.27
CA LEU A 16 -22.33 -15.94 -17.06
C LEU A 16 -21.15 -16.15 -18.00
N SER A 17 -21.28 -16.97 -19.06
CA SER A 17 -20.25 -17.13 -20.09
C SER A 17 -19.85 -15.75 -20.64
N GLY A 18 -18.75 -15.36 -20.95
CA GLY A 18 -18.35 -14.04 -21.44
C GLY A 18 -18.47 -12.86 -20.42
N VAL A 19 -18.95 -13.09 -19.20
CA VAL A 19 -19.03 -12.04 -18.17
C VAL A 19 -17.71 -11.96 -17.41
N ASP A 20 -17.12 -10.76 -17.35
CA ASP A 20 -15.99 -10.46 -16.48
C ASP A 20 -16.50 -10.25 -15.05
N LEU A 21 -16.13 -11.17 -14.15
CA LEU A 21 -16.50 -11.13 -12.74
C LEU A 21 -15.39 -10.55 -11.84
N ARG A 22 -14.23 -10.26 -12.38
CA ARG A 22 -13.11 -9.69 -11.58
C ARG A 22 -13.54 -8.42 -10.87
N GLY A 23 -13.21 -8.34 -9.57
CA GLY A 23 -13.54 -7.18 -8.74
C GLY A 23 -15.04 -6.92 -8.54
N LYS A 24 -15.93 -7.83 -8.89
CA LYS A 24 -17.37 -7.67 -8.69
C LYS A 24 -17.77 -8.05 -7.28
N ASP A 25 -18.67 -7.27 -6.70
CA ASP A 25 -19.28 -7.58 -5.40
C ASP A 25 -20.55 -8.44 -5.62
N LEU A 26 -20.44 -9.71 -5.25
CA LEU A 26 -21.54 -10.70 -5.26
C LEU A 26 -21.99 -11.04 -3.84
N THR A 27 -21.76 -10.15 -2.87
CA THR A 27 -22.17 -10.35 -1.47
C THR A 27 -23.64 -10.74 -1.40
N GLY A 28 -23.90 -11.92 -0.82
CA GLY A 28 -25.28 -12.46 -0.65
C GLY A 28 -25.98 -12.87 -1.94
N ALA A 29 -25.34 -12.86 -3.09
CA ALA A 29 -25.96 -13.31 -4.33
C ALA A 29 -26.26 -14.81 -4.32
N ASN A 30 -27.34 -15.24 -4.96
CA ASN A 30 -27.67 -16.63 -5.16
C ASN A 30 -27.13 -17.11 -6.51
N LEU A 31 -26.08 -17.92 -6.48
CA LEU A 31 -25.41 -18.48 -7.66
C LEU A 31 -25.71 -20.00 -7.82
N THR A 32 -26.79 -20.48 -7.21
CA THR A 32 -27.15 -21.90 -7.24
C THR A 32 -27.17 -22.45 -8.68
N GLY A 33 -26.38 -23.49 -8.93
CA GLY A 33 -26.33 -24.18 -10.23
C GLY A 33 -25.70 -23.36 -11.37
N VAL A 34 -25.07 -22.25 -11.11
CA VAL A 34 -24.36 -21.44 -12.12
C VAL A 34 -23.05 -22.13 -12.49
N ASP A 35 -22.75 -22.15 -13.78
CA ASP A 35 -21.45 -22.60 -14.28
C ASP A 35 -20.47 -21.41 -14.23
N LEU A 36 -19.52 -21.48 -13.30
CA LEU A 36 -18.41 -20.56 -13.18
C LEU A 36 -17.07 -21.20 -13.61
N SER A 37 -17.13 -22.39 -14.23
CA SER A 37 -15.91 -23.10 -14.60
C SER A 37 -15.01 -22.26 -15.51
N GLY A 38 -13.72 -22.26 -15.22
CA GLY A 38 -12.73 -21.45 -15.95
C GLY A 38 -12.83 -19.94 -15.78
N LYS A 39 -13.71 -19.43 -14.90
CA LYS A 39 -13.82 -17.99 -14.64
C LYS A 39 -12.69 -17.46 -13.79
N ASP A 40 -12.25 -16.28 -14.12
CA ASP A 40 -11.35 -15.47 -13.26
C ASP A 40 -12.21 -14.72 -12.23
N LEU A 41 -12.09 -15.11 -10.97
CA LEU A 41 -12.82 -14.52 -9.84
C LEU A 41 -11.92 -13.65 -8.97
N ARG A 42 -10.77 -13.21 -9.45
CA ARG A 42 -9.86 -12.34 -8.67
C ARG A 42 -10.56 -11.06 -8.24
N GLY A 43 -10.45 -10.73 -6.94
CA GLY A 43 -11.10 -9.57 -6.35
C GLY A 43 -12.63 -9.66 -6.30
N THR A 44 -13.24 -10.77 -6.71
CA THR A 44 -14.68 -10.98 -6.59
C THR A 44 -15.03 -11.22 -5.13
N ILE A 45 -15.97 -10.43 -4.59
CA ILE A 45 -16.45 -10.61 -3.23
C ILE A 45 -17.63 -11.59 -3.25
N LEU A 46 -17.43 -12.78 -2.67
CA LEU A 46 -18.44 -13.83 -2.55
C LEU A 46 -18.97 -13.98 -1.11
N PHE A 47 -18.85 -12.96 -0.29
CA PHE A 47 -19.29 -13.01 1.12
C PHE A 47 -20.79 -13.35 1.20
N ARG A 48 -21.14 -14.45 1.90
CA ARG A 48 -22.52 -14.97 2.01
C ARG A 48 -23.21 -15.29 0.68
N ALA A 49 -22.49 -15.41 -0.43
CA ALA A 49 -23.07 -15.89 -1.66
C ALA A 49 -23.46 -17.37 -1.53
N ASN A 50 -24.63 -17.75 -2.07
CA ASN A 50 -25.04 -19.15 -2.13
C ASN A 50 -24.41 -19.80 -3.38
N LEU A 51 -23.45 -20.67 -3.19
CA LEU A 51 -22.73 -21.41 -4.24
C LEU A 51 -23.19 -22.87 -4.36
N SER A 52 -24.37 -23.23 -3.86
CA SER A 52 -24.86 -24.61 -3.88
C SER A 52 -25.01 -25.11 -5.32
N GLY A 53 -24.30 -26.18 -5.66
CA GLY A 53 -24.34 -26.75 -7.01
C GLY A 53 -23.70 -25.90 -8.11
N THR A 54 -23.00 -24.82 -7.75
CA THR A 54 -22.19 -24.00 -8.67
C THR A 54 -21.00 -24.82 -9.16
N ASP A 55 -20.74 -24.82 -10.45
CA ASP A 55 -19.53 -25.44 -11.01
C ASP A 55 -18.36 -24.46 -10.88
N LEU A 56 -17.42 -24.78 -10.02
CA LEU A 56 -16.21 -24.00 -9.77
C LEU A 56 -14.95 -24.66 -10.33
N ARG A 57 -15.06 -25.67 -11.16
CA ARG A 57 -13.89 -26.35 -11.73
C ARG A 57 -13.09 -25.38 -12.58
N SER A 58 -11.77 -25.41 -12.41
CA SER A 58 -10.86 -24.51 -13.11
C SER A 58 -11.12 -23.01 -12.86
N THR A 59 -11.94 -22.63 -11.86
CA THR A 59 -12.02 -21.24 -11.45
C THR A 59 -10.74 -20.82 -10.74
N ILE A 60 -10.28 -19.62 -11.06
CA ILE A 60 -9.19 -18.98 -10.34
C ILE A 60 -9.84 -18.12 -9.28
N HIS A 61 -9.87 -18.60 -8.05
CA HIS A 61 -10.28 -17.82 -6.89
C HIS A 61 -9.06 -17.59 -6.02
N PHE A 62 -8.54 -16.38 -6.07
CA PHE A 62 -7.54 -15.95 -5.10
C PHE A 62 -8.28 -15.43 -3.89
N THR A 63 -8.02 -16.03 -2.72
CA THR A 63 -8.40 -15.39 -1.46
C THR A 63 -7.60 -14.10 -1.33
N PRO A 64 -8.22 -12.99 -0.91
CA PRO A 64 -7.57 -11.67 -0.88
C PRO A 64 -6.29 -11.59 -0.05
N ASP A 65 -5.97 -12.61 0.72
CA ASP A 65 -4.98 -12.52 1.77
C ASP A 65 -3.53 -12.68 1.30
N THR A 66 -3.27 -13.03 0.03
CA THR A 66 -1.90 -13.48 -0.24
C THR A 66 -1.36 -13.40 -1.68
N SER A 67 -2.13 -13.16 -2.70
CA SER A 67 -1.57 -12.90 -4.04
C SER A 67 -1.16 -11.45 -4.16
N PRO A 68 -0.07 -11.11 -4.87
CA PRO A 68 0.19 -9.70 -5.09
C PRO A 68 -0.99 -9.08 -5.85
N ASP A 69 -1.41 -7.89 -5.38
CA ASP A 69 -2.38 -7.10 -6.10
C ASP A 69 -1.75 -6.46 -7.34
N THR A 70 -2.57 -6.12 -8.33
CA THR A 70 -2.11 -5.19 -9.38
C THR A 70 -1.71 -3.87 -8.74
N HIS A 71 -0.66 -3.23 -9.24
CA HIS A 71 -0.06 -2.01 -8.69
C HIS A 71 0.59 -2.17 -7.30
N GLN A 72 0.67 -3.37 -6.74
CA GLN A 72 1.40 -3.59 -5.49
C GLN A 72 2.87 -3.24 -5.68
N VAL A 73 3.41 -2.47 -4.74
CA VAL A 73 4.86 -2.23 -4.65
C VAL A 73 5.38 -3.00 -3.46
N VAL A 74 6.38 -3.85 -3.72
CA VAL A 74 7.12 -4.61 -2.72
C VAL A 74 8.38 -3.85 -2.36
N GLN A 75 8.67 -3.75 -1.06
CA GLN A 75 9.87 -3.08 -0.57
C GLN A 75 11.13 -3.83 -0.99
N ARG A 76 12.02 -3.14 -1.71
CA ARG A 76 13.37 -3.66 -2.00
C ARG A 76 14.27 -3.58 -0.77
N GLN A 77 15.22 -4.48 -0.66
CA GLN A 77 16.25 -4.47 0.34
C GLN A 77 17.44 -3.57 -0.07
N ALA A 78 18.48 -3.51 0.77
CA ALA A 78 19.65 -2.66 0.50
C ALA A 78 20.44 -3.05 -0.78
N ASP A 79 20.37 -4.31 -1.16
CA ASP A 79 20.97 -4.85 -2.41
C ASP A 79 20.13 -4.56 -3.67
N GLY A 80 18.98 -3.92 -3.51
CA GLY A 80 18.06 -3.59 -4.60
C GLY A 80 17.10 -4.72 -4.98
N ILE A 81 17.09 -5.85 -4.24
CA ILE A 81 16.21 -7.00 -4.49
C ILE A 81 14.96 -6.91 -3.60
N GLY A 82 13.83 -7.29 -4.15
CA GLY A 82 12.57 -7.45 -3.40
C GLY A 82 11.95 -8.82 -3.62
N SER A 83 11.24 -9.30 -2.62
CA SER A 83 10.60 -10.62 -2.62
C SER A 83 9.12 -10.45 -2.95
N ILE A 84 8.72 -10.78 -4.18
CA ILE A 84 7.32 -10.73 -4.63
C ILE A 84 6.58 -11.95 -4.05
N PRO A 85 5.66 -11.78 -3.10
CA PRO A 85 4.94 -12.89 -2.50
C PRO A 85 3.95 -13.48 -3.51
N ILE A 86 3.85 -14.80 -3.53
CA ILE A 86 2.92 -15.53 -4.38
C ILE A 86 2.14 -16.49 -3.51
N SER A 87 0.83 -16.43 -3.55
CA SER A 87 0.01 -17.42 -2.86
C SER A 87 -1.43 -17.39 -3.34
N GLY A 88 -2.17 -18.42 -3.00
CA GLY A 88 -3.58 -18.51 -3.35
C GLY A 88 -4.19 -19.86 -3.03
N THR A 89 -5.50 -19.93 -3.25
CA THR A 89 -6.27 -21.18 -3.15
C THR A 89 -7.06 -21.38 -4.43
N LEU A 90 -6.95 -22.55 -4.99
CA LEU A 90 -7.64 -22.96 -6.21
C LEU A 90 -8.70 -24.01 -5.84
N ALA A 91 -9.90 -23.91 -6.42
CA ALA A 91 -11.02 -24.84 -6.18
C ALA A 91 -10.88 -26.17 -6.94
N SER A 92 -9.66 -26.55 -7.32
CA SER A 92 -9.34 -27.80 -8.00
C SER A 92 -7.98 -28.31 -7.57
N SER A 93 -7.74 -29.61 -7.80
CA SER A 93 -6.44 -30.22 -7.52
C SER A 93 -5.51 -30.01 -8.71
N TYR A 94 -4.36 -29.40 -8.45
CA TYR A 94 -3.27 -29.23 -9.42
C TYR A 94 -2.03 -29.93 -8.92
N ASP A 95 -1.28 -30.56 -9.81
CA ASP A 95 -0.05 -31.28 -9.48
C ASP A 95 1.21 -30.45 -9.69
N LEU A 96 1.12 -29.36 -10.46
CA LEU A 96 2.22 -28.43 -10.67
C LEU A 96 1.71 -27.00 -10.80
N ILE A 97 2.31 -26.10 -10.03
CA ILE A 97 2.13 -24.66 -10.14
C ILE A 97 3.50 -24.03 -10.35
N GLU A 98 3.61 -23.22 -11.37
CA GLU A 98 4.82 -22.50 -11.68
C GLU A 98 4.54 -21.02 -11.84
N ALA A 99 5.52 -20.19 -11.48
CA ALA A 99 5.47 -18.74 -11.58
C ALA A 99 6.72 -18.21 -12.27
N ARG A 100 6.58 -17.09 -12.94
CA ARG A 100 7.70 -16.26 -13.41
C ARG A 100 7.29 -14.80 -13.44
N THR A 101 8.27 -13.94 -13.51
CA THR A 101 8.10 -12.53 -13.80
C THR A 101 8.57 -12.22 -15.22
N VAL A 102 7.97 -11.19 -15.78
CA VAL A 102 8.37 -10.57 -17.04
C VAL A 102 8.61 -9.10 -16.74
N PRO A 103 9.83 -8.56 -16.93
CA PRO A 103 10.07 -7.12 -16.83
C PRO A 103 9.17 -6.35 -17.81
N ILE A 104 8.59 -5.24 -17.40
CA ILE A 104 7.72 -4.43 -18.26
C ILE A 104 8.12 -2.95 -18.22
N ASP A 105 7.89 -2.27 -19.34
CA ASP A 105 7.99 -0.82 -19.46
C ASP A 105 6.79 -0.08 -18.86
N LEU A 106 6.86 1.25 -18.82
CA LEU A 106 5.81 2.10 -18.26
C LEU A 106 4.47 2.01 -19.02
N ASP A 107 4.49 1.60 -20.27
CA ASP A 107 3.29 1.35 -21.07
C ASP A 107 2.72 -0.07 -20.90
N GLY A 108 3.40 -0.90 -20.09
CA GLY A 108 3.02 -2.29 -19.82
C GLY A 108 3.49 -3.30 -20.85
N SER A 109 4.25 -2.86 -21.88
CA SER A 109 4.90 -3.76 -22.83
C SER A 109 6.10 -4.49 -22.18
N ASP A 110 6.50 -5.61 -22.76
CA ASP A 110 7.65 -6.37 -22.26
C ASP A 110 8.94 -5.58 -22.51
N ALA A 111 9.64 -5.28 -21.42
CA ALA A 111 10.90 -4.52 -21.47
C ALA A 111 12.10 -5.42 -21.73
N ASP A 112 12.02 -6.71 -21.37
CA ASP A 112 13.09 -7.70 -21.53
C ASP A 112 12.51 -9.11 -21.65
N GLU A 113 13.35 -10.11 -21.89
CA GLU A 113 12.96 -11.51 -21.95
C GLU A 113 12.36 -11.98 -20.60
N PRO A 114 11.32 -12.84 -20.63
CA PRO A 114 10.73 -13.39 -19.42
C PRO A 114 11.75 -14.18 -18.59
N ASN A 115 11.66 -14.05 -17.27
CA ASN A 115 12.45 -14.87 -16.35
C ASN A 115 12.05 -16.37 -16.47
N GLN A 116 12.90 -17.24 -15.94
CA GLN A 116 12.66 -18.67 -15.97
C GLN A 116 11.47 -19.04 -15.07
N TRP A 117 10.73 -20.08 -15.48
CA TRP A 117 9.66 -20.63 -14.68
C TRP A 117 10.22 -21.28 -13.40
N THR A 118 9.64 -20.92 -12.26
CA THR A 118 9.97 -21.45 -10.94
C THR A 118 8.77 -22.21 -10.37
N THR A 119 8.99 -23.42 -9.86
CA THR A 119 7.94 -24.19 -9.20
C THR A 119 7.55 -23.52 -7.88
N VAL A 120 6.25 -23.31 -7.68
CA VAL A 120 5.69 -22.77 -6.44
C VAL A 120 5.24 -23.95 -5.56
N ASN A 121 5.53 -23.87 -4.25
CA ASN A 121 5.08 -24.88 -3.30
C ASN A 121 3.55 -24.96 -3.26
N ALA A 122 3.02 -26.17 -3.41
CA ALA A 122 1.58 -26.40 -3.41
C ALA A 122 1.21 -27.57 -2.50
N MET A 123 0.12 -27.40 -1.75
CA MET A 123 -0.53 -28.46 -0.98
C MET A 123 -1.91 -28.71 -1.57
N THR A 124 -2.09 -29.92 -2.10
CA THR A 124 -3.31 -30.32 -2.79
C THR A 124 -4.08 -31.36 -1.97
N ASP A 125 -5.37 -31.15 -1.80
CA ASP A 125 -6.32 -32.16 -1.33
C ASP A 125 -7.27 -32.59 -2.47
N SER A 126 -8.30 -33.37 -2.18
CA SER A 126 -9.25 -33.85 -3.21
C SER A 126 -10.12 -32.74 -3.83
N THR A 127 -10.15 -31.55 -3.26
CA THR A 127 -11.08 -30.47 -3.62
C THR A 127 -10.40 -29.14 -3.90
N SER A 128 -9.19 -28.94 -3.40
CA SER A 128 -8.50 -27.67 -3.50
C SER A 128 -6.98 -27.81 -3.58
N THR A 129 -6.32 -26.77 -4.09
CA THR A 129 -4.88 -26.60 -4.01
C THR A 129 -4.57 -25.26 -3.40
N LYS A 130 -3.84 -25.28 -2.28
CA LYS A 130 -3.23 -24.08 -1.69
C LYS A 130 -1.79 -23.98 -2.13
N PHE A 131 -1.36 -22.80 -2.52
CA PHE A 131 0.03 -22.58 -2.92
C PHE A 131 0.61 -21.32 -2.28
N SER A 132 1.91 -21.34 -2.05
CA SER A 132 2.65 -20.18 -1.54
C SER A 132 4.11 -20.26 -1.95
N GLY A 133 4.71 -19.08 -2.14
CA GLY A 133 6.12 -18.92 -2.50
C GLY A 133 6.46 -17.44 -2.67
N SER A 134 7.66 -17.18 -3.19
CA SER A 134 8.06 -15.85 -3.60
C SER A 134 9.01 -15.92 -4.80
N LEU A 135 9.11 -14.81 -5.52
CA LEU A 135 10.11 -14.58 -6.55
C LEU A 135 10.96 -13.38 -6.14
N GLU A 136 12.27 -13.57 -6.18
CA GLU A 136 13.23 -12.49 -5.90
C GLU A 136 13.52 -11.73 -7.18
N GLU A 137 13.24 -10.42 -7.16
CA GLU A 137 13.41 -9.56 -8.33
C GLU A 137 14.16 -8.28 -8.00
N SER A 138 14.91 -7.78 -8.97
CA SER A 138 15.55 -6.48 -8.88
C SER A 138 14.54 -5.34 -8.90
N THR A 139 14.98 -4.13 -8.56
CA THR A 139 14.15 -2.93 -8.67
C THR A 139 13.58 -2.78 -10.07
N GLY A 140 12.25 -2.62 -10.19
CA GLY A 140 11.56 -2.48 -11.48
C GLY A 140 10.08 -2.77 -11.44
N TRP A 141 9.43 -2.70 -12.61
CA TRP A 141 8.05 -3.14 -12.84
C TRP A 141 8.02 -4.49 -13.51
N TYR A 142 7.05 -5.31 -13.12
CA TYR A 142 6.92 -6.70 -13.58
C TYR A 142 5.46 -7.05 -13.88
N ARG A 143 5.29 -7.98 -14.81
CA ARG A 143 4.11 -8.82 -14.94
C ARG A 143 4.43 -10.17 -14.31
N LEU A 144 3.66 -10.59 -13.30
CA LEU A 144 3.69 -11.94 -12.75
C LEU A 144 2.82 -12.84 -13.60
N GLU A 145 3.39 -13.96 -14.04
CA GLU A 145 2.68 -15.02 -14.75
C GLU A 145 2.70 -16.29 -13.91
N LEU A 146 1.53 -16.91 -13.78
CA LEU A 146 1.35 -18.20 -13.13
C LEU A 146 0.75 -19.19 -14.12
N ARG A 147 1.20 -20.43 -14.09
CA ARG A 147 0.64 -21.53 -14.87
C ARG A 147 0.33 -22.71 -13.98
N PHE A 148 -0.76 -23.40 -14.29
CA PHE A 148 -1.32 -24.47 -13.50
C PHE A 148 -1.46 -25.72 -14.38
N SER A 149 -0.85 -26.83 -13.95
CA SER A 149 -0.86 -28.09 -14.69
C SER A 149 -1.54 -29.20 -13.90
N MET A 150 -2.18 -30.12 -14.64
CA MET A 150 -2.82 -31.30 -14.10
C MET A 150 -2.48 -32.50 -14.99
N ASN A 151 -1.98 -33.60 -14.43
CA ASN A 151 -1.52 -34.78 -15.14
C ASN A 151 -0.51 -34.45 -16.25
N GLY A 152 0.39 -33.50 -15.97
CA GLY A 152 1.42 -33.05 -16.91
C GLY A 152 0.93 -32.15 -18.05
N ASN A 153 -0.34 -31.77 -18.07
CA ASN A 153 -0.90 -30.86 -19.06
C ASN A 153 -1.16 -29.46 -18.45
N LEU A 154 -0.81 -28.44 -19.19
CA LEU A 154 -1.18 -27.06 -18.84
C LEU A 154 -2.68 -26.90 -18.98
N VAL A 155 -3.38 -26.56 -17.89
CA VAL A 155 -4.85 -26.42 -17.88
C VAL A 155 -5.29 -24.97 -17.67
N ASN A 156 -4.43 -24.13 -17.08
CA ASN A 156 -4.77 -22.72 -16.87
C ASN A 156 -3.52 -21.85 -16.70
N SER A 157 -3.68 -20.56 -16.94
CA SER A 157 -2.66 -19.55 -16.65
C SER A 157 -3.30 -18.22 -16.27
N ILE A 158 -2.62 -17.43 -15.46
CA ILE A 158 -3.02 -16.07 -15.09
C ILE A 158 -1.86 -15.12 -15.19
N SER A 159 -2.20 -13.85 -15.31
CA SER A 159 -1.25 -12.76 -15.34
C SER A 159 -1.73 -11.63 -14.43
N ILE A 160 -0.82 -11.13 -13.59
CA ILE A 160 -1.06 -9.99 -12.69
C ILE A 160 -0.06 -8.89 -13.04
N SER A 161 -0.55 -7.72 -13.38
CA SER A 161 0.30 -6.61 -13.87
C SER A 161 -0.36 -5.26 -13.60
N PRO A 162 0.42 -4.23 -13.28
CA PRO A 162 1.82 -4.26 -12.93
C PRO A 162 2.06 -4.64 -11.47
N ILE A 163 3.27 -5.12 -11.15
CA ILE A 163 3.78 -5.32 -9.79
C ILE A 163 5.15 -4.66 -9.71
N GLY A 164 5.39 -3.88 -8.66
CA GLY A 164 6.63 -3.12 -8.49
C GLY A 164 7.56 -3.73 -7.44
N VAL A 165 8.85 -3.65 -7.69
CA VAL A 165 9.88 -3.76 -6.66
C VAL A 165 10.54 -2.40 -6.52
N GLY A 166 10.37 -1.76 -5.35
CA GLY A 166 10.80 -0.37 -5.17
C GLY A 166 10.79 0.07 -3.70
N GLU A 167 10.39 1.30 -3.44
CA GLU A 167 10.32 1.84 -2.08
C GLU A 167 8.89 1.97 -1.60
N VAL A 168 8.62 1.51 -0.39
CA VAL A 168 7.30 1.61 0.26
C VAL A 168 7.40 2.47 1.51
N PHE A 169 6.47 3.41 1.65
CA PHE A 169 6.39 4.30 2.81
C PHE A 169 5.02 4.20 3.48
N ILE A 170 5.02 4.06 4.80
CA ILE A 170 3.82 4.21 5.61
C ILE A 170 3.73 5.68 6.03
N ILE A 171 2.55 6.27 5.95
CA ILE A 171 2.31 7.67 6.25
C ILE A 171 1.28 7.77 7.37
N ALA A 172 1.64 8.42 8.47
CA ALA A 172 0.78 8.62 9.62
C ALA A 172 0.86 10.05 10.16
N GLY A 173 -0.08 10.40 11.02
CA GLY A 173 -0.18 11.73 11.60
C GLY A 173 -1.56 12.35 11.42
N GLN A 174 -1.62 13.70 11.38
CA GLN A 174 -2.90 14.41 11.29
C GLN A 174 -3.22 14.93 9.88
N SER A 175 -4.03 15.96 9.78
CA SER A 175 -4.64 16.40 8.50
C SER A 175 -3.64 16.69 7.37
N ASN A 176 -2.48 17.25 7.66
CA ASN A 176 -1.46 17.52 6.64
C ASN A 176 -0.66 16.27 6.20
N SER A 177 -0.81 15.13 6.88
CA SER A 177 -0.40 13.80 6.40
C SER A 177 -1.51 13.07 5.64
N ALA A 178 -2.72 13.62 5.67
CA ALA A 178 -3.93 13.04 5.07
C ALA A 178 -4.42 13.87 3.87
N ASN A 179 -5.70 13.76 3.53
CA ASN A 179 -6.31 14.42 2.36
C ASN A 179 -6.91 15.79 2.73
N ALA A 180 -6.12 16.70 3.26
CA ALA A 180 -6.59 18.03 3.69
C ALA A 180 -6.08 19.20 2.82
N GLY A 181 -5.17 18.97 1.90
CA GLY A 181 -4.71 19.99 0.95
C GLY A 181 -5.81 20.42 -0.01
N ILE A 182 -5.78 21.68 -0.46
CA ILE A 182 -6.91 22.23 -1.21
C ILE A 182 -7.22 21.51 -2.52
N GLN A 183 -6.20 21.02 -3.23
CA GLN A 183 -6.33 20.42 -4.55
C GLN A 183 -5.89 18.97 -4.56
N ARG A 184 -6.71 18.10 -5.13
CA ARG A 184 -6.35 16.71 -5.39
C ARG A 184 -5.22 16.63 -6.39
N GLN A 185 -4.28 15.76 -6.11
CA GLN A 185 -3.12 15.48 -6.94
C GLN A 185 -3.29 14.10 -7.62
N THR A 186 -2.72 13.96 -8.79
CA THR A 186 -2.62 12.68 -9.50
C THR A 186 -1.18 12.57 -9.97
N PRO A 187 -0.48 11.45 -9.71
CA PRO A 187 0.88 11.30 -10.19
C PRO A 187 0.93 11.37 -11.71
N SER A 188 1.98 11.94 -12.24
CA SER A 188 2.31 11.89 -13.68
C SER A 188 3.03 10.58 -14.05
N ASP A 189 3.68 9.94 -13.08
CA ASP A 189 4.41 8.70 -13.24
C ASP A 189 3.53 7.50 -12.86
N SER A 190 3.35 6.56 -13.78
CA SER A 190 2.52 5.36 -13.57
C SER A 190 3.08 4.39 -12.51
N ARG A 191 4.32 4.59 -12.06
CA ARG A 191 4.99 3.79 -11.02
C ARG A 191 4.63 4.20 -9.60
N VAL A 192 3.77 5.19 -9.41
CA VAL A 192 3.36 5.65 -8.07
C VAL A 192 2.05 5.01 -7.66
N SER A 193 2.12 4.19 -6.62
CA SER A 193 0.98 3.39 -6.13
C SER A 193 0.61 3.72 -4.70
N THR A 194 -0.62 3.45 -4.34
CA THR A 194 -1.12 3.56 -2.96
C THR A 194 -2.00 2.36 -2.61
N TRP A 195 -1.98 1.98 -1.34
CA TRP A 195 -2.83 0.91 -0.84
C TRP A 195 -4.13 1.45 -0.22
N GLY A 196 -5.21 0.70 -0.44
CA GLY A 196 -6.53 0.95 0.11
C GLY A 196 -7.25 -0.35 0.48
N LYS A 197 -8.43 -0.24 1.07
CA LYS A 197 -9.24 -1.41 1.48
C LYS A 197 -9.61 -2.38 0.36
N ARG A 198 -9.43 -2.00 -0.89
CA ARG A 198 -9.68 -2.84 -2.07
C ARG A 198 -8.39 -3.32 -2.74
N GLY A 199 -7.25 -3.14 -2.07
CA GLY A 199 -5.94 -3.48 -2.57
C GLY A 199 -5.16 -2.27 -3.09
N TRP A 200 -4.06 -2.56 -3.76
CA TRP A 200 -3.17 -1.55 -4.34
C TRP A 200 -3.76 -0.92 -5.60
N GLN A 201 -3.50 0.33 -5.81
CA GLN A 201 -3.99 1.10 -6.95
C GLN A 201 -3.06 2.27 -7.28
N PHE A 202 -3.27 2.91 -8.42
CA PHE A 202 -2.60 4.16 -8.78
C PHE A 202 -2.86 5.26 -7.74
N ALA A 203 -1.82 6.00 -7.34
CA ALA A 203 -1.83 6.87 -6.16
C ALA A 203 -2.53 8.23 -6.37
N SER A 204 -3.68 8.26 -7.03
CA SER A 204 -4.49 9.49 -7.14
C SER A 204 -5.16 9.84 -5.81
N ASP A 205 -5.24 11.14 -5.51
CA ASP A 205 -6.00 11.63 -4.35
C ASP A 205 -7.53 11.48 -4.54
N PRO A 206 -8.28 11.26 -3.46
CA PRO A 206 -7.82 11.17 -2.07
C PRO A 206 -7.16 9.83 -1.77
N GLN A 207 -6.12 9.85 -0.93
CA GLN A 207 -5.46 8.62 -0.46
C GLN A 207 -6.47 7.73 0.28
N PRO A 208 -6.62 6.44 -0.08
CA PRO A 208 -7.84 5.66 0.20
C PRO A 208 -8.17 5.42 1.67
N ILE A 209 -7.15 5.34 2.52
CA ILE A 209 -7.32 5.06 3.96
C ILE A 209 -7.24 6.32 4.80
N ALA A 210 -6.51 7.34 4.34
CA ALA A 210 -6.39 8.60 5.06
C ALA A 210 -7.73 9.35 5.12
N SER A 211 -7.91 10.15 6.17
CA SER A 211 -9.10 10.98 6.31
C SER A 211 -9.12 12.16 5.37
N GLY A 212 -10.32 12.65 5.05
CA GLY A 212 -10.54 13.79 4.16
C GLY A 212 -10.75 13.36 2.71
N GLU A 213 -11.19 14.33 1.89
CA GLU A 213 -11.62 14.10 0.52
C GLU A 213 -10.93 15.03 -0.48
N LYS A 214 -9.87 15.71 -0.04
CA LYS A 214 -9.13 16.68 -0.83
C LYS A 214 -7.78 16.12 -1.28
N GLY A 215 -6.76 16.96 -1.38
CA GLY A 215 -5.42 16.62 -1.85
C GLY A 215 -4.42 16.28 -0.75
N SER A 216 -3.32 15.68 -1.18
CA SER A 216 -2.17 15.33 -0.35
C SER A 216 -0.85 15.60 -1.09
N PRO A 217 0.31 15.65 -0.41
CA PRO A 217 1.60 15.81 -1.09
C PRO A 217 2.13 14.51 -1.70
N TRP A 218 1.50 13.36 -1.40
CA TRP A 218 2.08 12.03 -1.67
C TRP A 218 2.18 11.70 -3.15
N PRO A 219 1.19 12.01 -4.02
CA PRO A 219 1.34 11.81 -5.45
C PRO A 219 2.52 12.58 -6.04
N LEU A 220 2.71 13.84 -5.62
CA LEU A 220 3.81 14.70 -6.05
C LEU A 220 5.17 14.18 -5.55
N LEU A 221 5.23 13.71 -4.30
CA LEU A 221 6.42 13.07 -3.74
C LEU A 221 6.77 11.80 -4.52
N GLY A 222 5.77 11.00 -4.86
CA GLY A 222 5.94 9.79 -5.65
C GLY A 222 6.59 10.08 -7.01
N ASP A 223 6.10 11.08 -7.74
CA ASP A 223 6.68 11.52 -9.01
C ASP A 223 8.15 11.91 -8.87
N LEU A 224 8.48 12.70 -7.84
CA LEU A 224 9.86 13.13 -7.60
C LEU A 224 10.79 11.94 -7.33
N LEU A 225 10.36 10.98 -6.51
CA LEU A 225 11.15 9.80 -6.16
C LEU A 225 11.24 8.81 -7.34
N ALA A 226 10.12 8.51 -8.01
CA ALA A 226 10.08 7.61 -9.15
C ALA A 226 10.97 8.11 -10.29
N THR A 227 10.89 9.41 -10.61
CA THR A 227 11.75 10.04 -11.62
C THR A 227 13.24 10.01 -11.21
N ARG A 228 13.55 10.29 -9.94
CA ARG A 228 14.95 10.41 -9.49
C ARG A 228 15.67 9.07 -9.46
N TYR A 229 14.98 8.03 -9.04
CA TYR A 229 15.57 6.72 -8.77
C TYR A 229 15.19 5.65 -9.78
N ASP A 230 14.36 6.02 -10.76
CA ASP A 230 13.87 5.12 -11.82
C ASP A 230 13.25 3.83 -11.25
N MET A 231 12.33 3.98 -10.29
CA MET A 231 11.76 2.83 -9.56
C MET A 231 10.31 3.03 -9.12
N PRO A 232 9.57 1.95 -8.85
CA PRO A 232 8.25 1.98 -8.24
C PRO A 232 8.26 2.60 -6.83
N ILE A 233 7.21 3.38 -6.54
CA ILE A 233 6.98 3.99 -5.22
C ILE A 233 5.60 3.60 -4.71
N GLY A 234 5.54 3.04 -3.51
CA GLY A 234 4.30 2.65 -2.84
C GLY A 234 4.03 3.49 -1.57
N PHE A 235 2.78 3.87 -1.38
CA PHE A 235 2.34 4.58 -0.18
C PHE A 235 1.20 3.84 0.53
N ILE A 236 1.23 3.79 1.87
CA ILE A 236 0.10 3.41 2.71
C ILE A 236 -0.19 4.58 3.65
N SER A 237 -1.13 5.44 3.27
CA SER A 237 -1.45 6.65 4.02
C SER A 237 -2.60 6.39 4.98
N VAL A 238 -2.30 6.42 6.29
CA VAL A 238 -3.26 6.18 7.37
C VAL A 238 -3.56 7.41 8.22
N GLY A 239 -3.13 8.59 7.80
CA GLY A 239 -3.31 9.87 8.50
C GLY A 239 -4.77 10.18 8.85
N LEU A 240 -4.99 10.84 9.99
CA LEU A 240 -6.32 11.18 10.50
C LEU A 240 -6.38 12.60 11.02
N GLY A 241 -7.18 13.46 10.37
CA GLY A 241 -7.28 14.88 10.68
C GLY A 241 -7.68 15.19 12.12
N GLY A 242 -7.12 16.26 12.68
CA GLY A 242 -7.45 16.78 14.01
C GLY A 242 -6.96 15.92 15.18
N THR A 243 -6.05 14.99 14.97
CA THR A 243 -5.59 14.09 16.03
C THR A 243 -4.36 14.61 16.76
N LYS A 244 -4.32 14.37 18.07
CA LYS A 244 -3.17 14.61 18.95
C LYS A 244 -2.28 13.38 19.01
N VAL A 245 -1.00 13.53 19.33
CA VAL A 245 -0.05 12.42 19.48
C VAL A 245 -0.52 11.39 20.51
N GLU A 246 -1.13 11.80 21.62
CA GLU A 246 -1.66 10.93 22.66
C GLU A 246 -2.69 9.91 22.11
N GLN A 247 -3.47 10.30 21.10
CA GLN A 247 -4.50 9.45 20.52
C GLN A 247 -3.93 8.32 19.64
N TRP A 248 -2.66 8.41 19.26
CA TRP A 248 -1.95 7.40 18.49
C TRP A 248 -1.20 6.36 19.34
N LEU A 249 -1.23 6.52 20.67
CA LEU A 249 -0.59 5.54 21.56
C LEU A 249 -1.40 4.23 21.62
N PRO A 250 -0.76 3.06 21.77
CA PRO A 250 -1.43 1.75 21.76
C PRO A 250 -2.58 1.60 22.75
N ARG A 251 -2.57 2.37 23.83
CA ARG A 251 -3.54 2.29 24.93
C ARG A 251 -4.67 3.30 24.85
N SER A 252 -4.62 4.18 23.88
CA SER A 252 -5.45 5.38 23.90
C SER A 252 -6.74 5.22 23.09
N THR A 253 -6.63 4.79 21.83
CA THR A 253 -7.74 4.70 20.88
C THR A 253 -7.38 3.73 19.74
N ASP A 254 -8.26 3.64 18.74
CA ASP A 254 -8.09 2.86 17.51
C ASP A 254 -7.08 3.44 16.48
N LYS A 255 -6.39 4.56 16.81
CA LYS A 255 -5.49 5.21 15.82
C LYS A 255 -4.19 4.43 15.64
N PHE A 256 -3.67 3.83 16.71
CA PHE A 256 -2.52 2.94 16.61
C PHE A 256 -2.81 1.74 15.70
N ASP A 257 -4.02 1.20 15.75
CA ASP A 257 -4.45 0.07 14.90
C ASP A 257 -4.34 0.39 13.40
N ARG A 258 -4.39 1.67 13.02
CA ARG A 258 -4.18 2.10 11.63
C ARG A 258 -2.73 1.91 11.19
N ILE A 259 -1.76 2.16 12.08
CA ILE A 259 -0.34 1.88 11.83
C ILE A 259 -0.14 0.35 11.78
N VAL A 260 -0.71 -0.39 12.72
CA VAL A 260 -0.64 -1.87 12.76
C VAL A 260 -1.22 -2.47 11.49
N MET A 261 -2.35 -1.96 11.00
CA MET A 261 -2.95 -2.38 9.73
C MET A 261 -1.99 -2.17 8.55
N ALA A 262 -1.33 -1.01 8.47
CA ALA A 262 -0.36 -0.73 7.42
C ALA A 262 0.89 -1.64 7.51
N LEU A 263 1.38 -1.89 8.72
CA LEU A 263 2.50 -2.80 8.97
C LEU A 263 2.18 -4.25 8.57
N ASN A 264 0.97 -4.71 8.88
CA ASN A 264 0.51 -6.04 8.49
C ASN A 264 0.38 -6.19 6.97
N GLU A 265 -0.04 -5.14 6.28
CA GLU A 265 -0.15 -5.15 4.82
C GLU A 265 1.22 -5.28 4.14
N VAL A 266 2.21 -4.53 4.58
CA VAL A 266 3.54 -4.59 3.96
C VAL A 266 4.34 -5.82 4.39
N GLY A 267 4.00 -6.42 5.53
CA GLY A 267 4.73 -7.56 6.09
C GLY A 267 6.13 -7.20 6.64
N PRO A 268 6.91 -8.21 7.03
CA PRO A 268 8.23 -8.01 7.63
C PRO A 268 9.19 -7.26 6.71
N GLN A 269 9.79 -6.17 7.20
CA GLN A 269 10.70 -5.29 6.44
C GLN A 269 10.09 -4.73 5.15
N GLY A 270 8.76 -4.72 5.06
CA GLY A 270 8.03 -4.34 3.86
C GLY A 270 7.82 -2.84 3.67
N ALA A 271 8.43 -1.99 4.51
CA ALA A 271 8.44 -0.54 4.33
C ALA A 271 9.83 0.04 4.61
N ARG A 272 10.21 1.05 3.84
CA ARG A 272 11.46 1.79 4.02
C ARG A 272 11.44 2.65 5.26
N ALA A 273 10.33 3.31 5.52
CA ALA A 273 10.14 4.17 6.69
C ALA A 273 8.66 4.47 6.95
N LEU A 274 8.36 4.90 8.18
CA LEU A 274 7.12 5.60 8.50
C LEU A 274 7.37 7.11 8.49
N LEU A 275 6.54 7.85 7.75
CA LEU A 275 6.59 9.31 7.64
C LEU A 275 5.52 9.92 8.53
N TRP A 276 5.94 10.66 9.55
CA TRP A 276 5.07 11.26 10.56
C TRP A 276 4.93 12.76 10.39
N HIS A 277 3.70 13.23 10.17
CA HIS A 277 3.39 14.66 10.19
C HIS A 277 2.23 14.94 11.14
N GLN A 278 2.54 15.44 12.32
CA GLN A 278 1.58 15.80 13.37
C GLN A 278 2.23 16.78 14.34
N GLY A 279 1.47 17.69 14.92
CA GLY A 279 1.93 18.68 15.91
C GLY A 279 0.94 19.82 16.08
N GLU A 280 0.20 20.15 15.04
CA GLU A 280 -0.72 21.29 15.00
C GLU A 280 -1.87 21.16 16.02
N SER A 281 -2.27 19.93 16.35
CA SER A 281 -3.33 19.67 17.35
C SER A 281 -2.83 19.60 18.79
N ASP A 282 -1.50 19.62 19.02
CA ASP A 282 -0.88 19.50 20.35
C ASP A 282 -0.40 20.83 20.92
N VAL A 283 -0.94 21.94 20.42
CA VAL A 283 -0.65 23.27 20.95
C VAL A 283 -0.91 23.32 22.46
N GLY A 284 0.08 23.84 23.21
CA GLY A 284 0.00 23.96 24.66
C GLY A 284 0.42 22.73 25.46
N ILE A 285 0.79 21.63 24.80
CA ILE A 285 1.40 20.49 25.49
C ILE A 285 2.84 20.85 25.96
N GLU A 286 3.23 20.32 27.11
CA GLU A 286 4.60 20.44 27.57
C GLU A 286 5.55 19.66 26.66
N LYS A 287 6.73 20.25 26.38
CA LYS A 287 7.76 19.68 25.49
C LYS A 287 8.11 18.23 25.87
N GLU A 288 8.42 18.02 27.13
CA GLU A 288 8.84 16.72 27.68
C GLU A 288 7.74 15.65 27.53
N LYS A 289 6.49 16.06 27.74
CA LYS A 289 5.34 15.15 27.56
C LYS A 289 5.18 14.73 26.10
N TYR A 290 5.32 15.65 25.14
CA TYR A 290 5.27 15.32 23.71
C TYR A 290 6.41 14.37 23.32
N ILE A 291 7.63 14.63 23.77
CA ILE A 291 8.80 13.76 23.53
C ILE A 291 8.53 12.33 24.01
N LEU A 292 8.05 12.18 25.24
CA LEU A 292 7.77 10.84 25.81
C LEU A 292 6.72 10.09 25.00
N MET A 293 5.63 10.76 24.59
CA MET A 293 4.57 10.15 23.82
C MET A 293 5.02 9.77 22.40
N LEU A 294 5.77 10.64 21.72
CA LEU A 294 6.26 10.31 20.38
C LEU A 294 7.27 9.16 20.42
N LYS A 295 8.16 9.10 21.40
CA LYS A 295 9.08 7.99 21.61
C LYS A 295 8.33 6.69 21.94
N GLU A 296 7.27 6.74 22.77
CA GLU A 296 6.42 5.58 23.06
C GLU A 296 5.77 5.05 21.77
N LEU A 297 5.23 5.94 20.93
CA LEU A 297 4.62 5.58 19.65
C LEU A 297 5.62 4.93 18.68
N ILE A 298 6.81 5.52 18.54
CA ILE A 298 7.89 4.99 17.70
C ILE A 298 8.27 3.58 18.16
N ASN A 299 8.53 3.40 19.45
CA ASN A 299 8.90 2.10 20.01
C ASN A 299 7.80 1.06 19.85
N ALA A 300 6.54 1.43 20.10
CA ALA A 300 5.41 0.54 19.91
C ALA A 300 5.27 0.07 18.45
N SER A 301 5.42 0.97 17.50
CA SER A 301 5.36 0.62 16.07
C SER A 301 6.49 -0.31 15.64
N ARG A 302 7.71 -0.16 16.19
CA ARG A 302 8.83 -1.07 15.95
C ARG A 302 8.61 -2.45 16.55
N ILE A 303 7.98 -2.52 17.73
CA ILE A 303 7.59 -3.80 18.34
C ILE A 303 6.58 -4.53 17.46
N GLU A 304 5.54 -3.85 17.01
CA GLU A 304 4.54 -4.43 16.10
C GLU A 304 5.12 -4.81 14.74
N ALA A 305 6.01 -3.99 14.21
CA ALA A 305 6.70 -4.27 12.96
C ALA A 305 7.57 -5.54 13.04
N GLY A 306 8.22 -5.77 14.16
CA GLY A 306 9.21 -6.85 14.34
C GLY A 306 10.57 -6.54 13.72
N TRP A 307 10.82 -5.31 13.28
CA TRP A 307 12.12 -4.80 12.81
C TRP A 307 12.34 -3.35 13.21
N GLU A 308 13.56 -2.88 13.04
CA GLU A 308 13.98 -1.51 13.31
C GLU A 308 13.46 -0.54 12.23
N LEU A 309 12.15 -0.27 12.25
CA LEU A 309 11.48 0.62 11.31
C LEU A 309 12.01 2.06 11.45
N PRO A 310 12.63 2.64 10.41
CA PRO A 310 13.01 4.05 10.44
C PRO A 310 11.79 4.97 10.45
N TRP A 311 11.91 6.13 11.12
CA TRP A 311 10.87 7.15 11.16
C TRP A 311 11.38 8.46 10.59
N GLY A 312 10.64 9.05 9.65
CA GLY A 312 10.80 10.43 9.26
C GLY A 312 9.84 11.29 10.05
N VAL A 313 10.33 12.26 10.79
CA VAL A 313 9.50 13.15 11.63
C VAL A 313 9.52 14.56 11.07
N ALA A 314 8.36 15.04 10.57
CA ALA A 314 8.19 16.42 10.18
C ALA A 314 8.19 17.32 11.42
N ARG A 315 8.80 18.48 11.29
CA ARG A 315 8.69 19.55 12.30
C ARG A 315 7.47 20.41 11.96
N ALA A 316 6.42 20.25 12.75
CA ALA A 316 5.11 20.85 12.49
C ALA A 316 4.46 21.34 13.79
N SER A 317 3.87 22.53 13.76
CA SER A 317 3.00 23.08 14.78
C SER A 317 1.85 23.89 14.15
N ASP A 318 1.12 24.66 14.94
CA ASP A 318 0.05 25.54 14.47
C ASP A 318 0.53 26.86 13.82
N CYS A 319 1.82 26.99 13.52
CA CYS A 319 2.45 28.22 13.03
C CYS A 319 2.47 29.42 13.99
N LEU A 320 1.71 29.39 15.07
CA LEU A 320 1.60 30.50 16.02
C LEU A 320 2.44 30.26 17.27
N ASN A 321 2.50 29.02 17.76
CA ASN A 321 3.17 28.63 19.01
C ASN A 321 4.30 27.63 18.77
N LYS A 322 5.15 27.93 17.81
CA LYS A 322 6.14 27.06 17.15
C LYS A 322 7.13 26.35 18.08
N VAL A 323 7.59 27.03 19.13
CA VAL A 323 8.87 26.68 19.76
C VAL A 323 8.82 25.35 20.53
N SER A 324 7.74 25.06 21.24
CA SER A 324 7.69 23.90 22.14
C SER A 324 7.60 22.57 21.37
N ILE A 325 6.66 22.44 20.42
CA ILE A 325 6.42 21.20 19.67
C ILE A 325 7.55 20.92 18.68
N VAL A 326 7.97 21.92 17.90
CA VAL A 326 9.07 21.79 16.95
C VAL A 326 10.38 21.39 17.66
N ASN A 327 10.67 21.99 18.82
CA ASN A 327 11.83 21.60 19.63
C ASN A 327 11.69 20.20 20.24
N ALA A 328 10.46 19.74 20.52
CA ALA A 328 10.22 18.38 20.98
C ALA A 328 10.49 17.36 19.86
N GLN A 329 9.98 17.63 18.67
CA GLN A 329 10.23 16.82 17.48
C GLN A 329 11.72 16.74 17.17
N GLN A 330 12.43 17.89 17.17
CA GLN A 330 13.88 17.92 16.99
C GLN A 330 14.62 17.09 18.04
N SER A 331 14.22 17.17 19.31
CA SER A 331 14.85 16.36 20.37
C SER A 331 14.67 14.86 20.14
N VAL A 332 13.54 14.41 19.58
CA VAL A 332 13.33 12.99 19.23
C VAL A 332 14.21 12.58 18.04
N ILE A 333 14.35 13.46 17.04
CA ILE A 333 15.23 13.24 15.88
C ILE A 333 16.70 13.12 16.33
N ASP A 334 17.16 14.00 17.20
CA ASP A 334 18.56 14.03 17.66
C ASP A 334 18.93 12.82 18.54
N ASP A 335 17.94 12.26 19.27
CA ASP A 335 18.17 11.21 20.25
C ASP A 335 18.12 9.77 19.67
N ASP A 336 17.51 9.57 18.50
CA ASP A 336 17.31 8.24 17.93
C ASP A 336 17.90 8.18 16.51
N PRO A 337 18.97 7.40 16.26
CA PRO A 337 19.65 7.30 14.97
C PRO A 337 18.80 6.72 13.83
N LEU A 338 17.67 6.10 14.16
CA LEU A 338 16.69 5.59 13.19
C LEU A 338 15.51 6.56 12.99
N VAL A 339 15.58 7.74 13.59
CA VAL A 339 14.65 8.84 13.31
C VAL A 339 15.37 9.90 12.51
N PHE A 340 14.90 10.17 11.30
CA PHE A 340 15.47 11.19 10.43
C PHE A 340 14.57 12.42 10.35
N GLU A 341 15.19 13.54 10.05
CA GLU A 341 14.53 14.83 9.93
C GLU A 341 13.65 14.86 8.68
N GLY A 342 12.34 15.08 8.87
CA GLY A 342 11.38 15.41 7.82
C GLY A 342 11.31 16.93 7.55
N PRO A 343 10.39 17.41 6.70
CA PRO A 343 10.25 18.81 6.39
C PRO A 343 9.90 19.66 7.62
N ASN A 344 10.45 20.88 7.67
CA ASN A 344 10.01 21.89 8.62
C ASN A 344 8.83 22.67 8.03
N THR A 345 7.62 22.23 8.33
CA THR A 345 6.41 22.83 7.76
C THR A 345 5.96 24.11 8.45
N ASP A 346 6.62 24.49 9.57
CA ASP A 346 6.45 25.78 10.21
C ASP A 346 7.18 26.93 9.49
N GLU A 347 8.02 26.62 8.52
CA GLU A 347 8.56 27.61 7.57
C GLU A 347 7.56 27.94 6.46
N MET A 348 6.52 27.12 6.29
CA MET A 348 5.46 27.28 5.30
C MET A 348 4.18 27.83 5.96
N CYS A 349 4.26 28.95 6.63
CA CYS A 349 3.13 29.63 7.26
C CYS A 349 2.63 30.80 6.40
N GLY A 350 1.33 31.14 6.55
CA GLY A 350 0.69 32.21 5.80
C GLY A 350 0.00 31.79 4.51
N SER A 351 -0.70 32.73 3.88
CA SER A 351 -1.57 32.47 2.74
C SER A 351 -0.84 32.07 1.45
N GLU A 352 0.46 32.28 1.38
CA GLU A 352 1.31 31.79 0.29
C GLU A 352 1.32 30.24 0.26
N TRP A 353 1.23 29.59 1.42
CA TRP A 353 1.36 28.17 1.59
C TRP A 353 0.09 27.45 2.07
N ARG A 354 -0.79 28.18 2.81
CA ARG A 354 -1.96 27.61 3.48
C ARG A 354 -3.23 28.33 3.11
N TYR A 355 -4.30 27.62 2.71
CA TYR A 355 -5.53 28.25 2.25
C TYR A 355 -6.49 28.68 3.38
N ASP A 356 -6.37 28.08 4.56
CA ASP A 356 -7.20 28.37 5.75
C ASP A 356 -6.37 28.65 7.01
N GLY A 357 -5.07 28.89 6.82
CA GLY A 357 -4.11 29.12 7.90
C GLY A 357 -3.50 27.86 8.49
N VAL A 358 -4.06 26.65 8.19
CA VAL A 358 -3.60 25.36 8.70
C VAL A 358 -3.23 24.40 7.57
N HIS A 359 -4.09 24.24 6.57
CA HIS A 359 -3.93 23.25 5.53
C HIS A 359 -3.31 23.84 4.25
N PHE A 360 -2.52 23.04 3.57
CA PHE A 360 -1.74 23.47 2.42
C PHE A 360 -2.60 23.81 1.20
N ASN A 361 -2.28 24.94 0.55
CA ASN A 361 -2.68 25.23 -0.81
C ASN A 361 -1.77 24.49 -1.81
N GLU A 362 -1.90 24.75 -3.11
CA GLU A 362 -1.13 24.09 -4.16
C GLU A 362 0.39 24.28 -4.01
N ASN A 363 0.83 25.51 -3.71
CA ASN A 363 2.25 25.81 -3.44
C ASN A 363 2.74 25.05 -2.22
N GLY A 364 1.94 25.03 -1.13
CA GLY A 364 2.25 24.32 0.09
C GLY A 364 2.36 22.81 -0.11
N LEU A 365 1.47 22.20 -0.90
CA LEU A 365 1.55 20.77 -1.23
C LEU A 365 2.83 20.45 -2.01
N THR A 366 3.19 21.29 -2.98
CA THR A 366 4.40 21.11 -3.78
C THR A 366 5.66 21.21 -2.91
N GLU A 367 5.74 22.20 -2.05
CA GLU A 367 6.92 22.40 -1.19
C GLU A 367 6.98 21.34 -0.07
N HIS A 368 5.84 20.90 0.45
CA HIS A 368 5.76 19.80 1.41
C HIS A 368 6.28 18.48 0.79
N ALA A 369 5.86 18.16 -0.45
CA ALA A 369 6.39 17.03 -1.20
C ALA A 369 7.89 17.15 -1.44
N ARG A 370 8.40 18.34 -1.80
CA ARG A 370 9.83 18.61 -1.98
C ARG A 370 10.62 18.44 -0.67
N GLY A 371 10.06 18.88 0.45
CA GLY A 371 10.67 18.70 1.76
C GLY A 371 10.84 17.22 2.12
N TRP A 372 9.81 16.39 1.91
CA TRP A 372 9.92 14.94 2.08
C TRP A 372 10.89 14.30 1.09
N TYR A 373 10.88 14.73 -0.17
CA TYR A 373 11.84 14.25 -1.17
C TYR A 373 13.28 14.48 -0.73
N ASN A 374 13.61 15.65 -0.21
CA ASN A 374 14.94 15.95 0.30
C ASN A 374 15.33 15.05 1.47
N ALA A 375 14.43 14.89 2.45
CA ALA A 375 14.65 14.02 3.61
C ALA A 375 14.87 12.55 3.21
N ILE A 376 14.02 12.01 2.36
CA ILE A 376 14.11 10.63 1.87
C ILE A 376 15.36 10.42 1.02
N THR A 377 15.76 11.40 0.21
CA THR A 377 16.99 11.33 -0.58
C THR A 377 18.23 11.15 0.31
N VAL A 378 18.29 11.85 1.45
CA VAL A 378 19.37 11.67 2.42
C VAL A 378 19.34 10.27 3.02
N LEU A 379 18.17 9.76 3.41
CA LEU A 379 18.01 8.40 3.92
C LEU A 379 18.49 7.35 2.91
N LEU A 380 18.01 7.42 1.67
CA LEU A 380 18.36 6.44 0.63
C LEU A 380 19.85 6.47 0.26
N GLN A 381 20.48 7.63 0.26
CA GLN A 381 21.93 7.74 0.02
C GLN A 381 22.77 7.05 1.10
N GLN A 382 22.30 6.98 2.34
CA GLN A 382 22.99 6.28 3.42
C GLN A 382 22.87 4.75 3.29
N ILE A 383 21.79 4.26 2.68
CA ILE A 383 21.54 2.84 2.46
C ILE A 383 22.30 2.31 1.26
N ILE A 384 22.30 3.06 0.15
CA ILE A 384 22.99 2.67 -1.11
C ILE A 384 24.53 2.67 -0.95
N LYS A 385 25.08 3.42 0.00
CA LYS A 385 26.53 3.48 0.27
C LYS A 385 27.07 2.37 1.18
N LYS A 386 26.18 1.56 1.77
CA LYS A 386 26.54 0.39 2.59
C LYS A 386 26.52 -0.88 1.76
#